data_d8e794ea360027a7ccdb0372c04eef84
#
_entry.id   d8e794ea360027a7ccdb0372c04eef84
#
_cell.length_a   1.000
_cell.length_b   1.000
_cell.length_c   1.000
_cell.angle_alpha   90.00
_cell.angle_beta   90.00
_cell.angle_gamma   90.00
#
_symmetry.space_group_name_H-M   'P 1'
#
loop_
_entity.id
_entity.type
_entity.pdbx_description
1 polymer ?
#
loop_
_entity_poly.entity_id
_entity_poly.type
_entity_poly.pdbx_seq_one_letter_code
_entity_poly.pdbx_strand_id
1 'polypeptide(L)'
;MPTRKPPLPRSLKLQAMRKGGGHGTGSTSSACGNPLGFTMQHQQQTQWCWAAVSVSVNLYYHPASGQTQCAVANTAMAQTTCCIDGSTAQCNQPWFLDQALQIVGNLNALTSGKATLNEVKTQINQCHPFCLRIAWNGGGGHFVSVYGHSGKHLNIGDPWYGNSVVAYASFPSNYQGGGSWTDSYTTKA
;
A
#
# COMPACT_ATOMS: atom_id res chain seq x y z
N MET A 1 -8.94 -18.57 -19.69
CA MET A 1 -8.93 -18.83 -18.23
C MET A 1 -7.50 -19.18 -17.83
N PRO A 2 -6.78 -18.37 -17.08
CA PRO A 2 -5.44 -18.75 -16.65
C PRO A 2 -5.50 -19.66 -15.43
N THR A 3 -4.77 -20.75 -15.49
CA THR A 3 -4.66 -21.80 -14.49
C THR A 3 -3.91 -21.35 -13.25
N ARG A 4 -4.46 -21.61 -12.07
CA ARG A 4 -3.83 -21.34 -10.77
C ARG A 4 -2.60 -22.22 -10.54
N LYS A 5 -1.49 -21.62 -10.14
CA LYS A 5 -0.27 -22.29 -9.66
C LYS A 5 -0.54 -22.89 -8.26
N PRO A 6 -0.03 -24.08 -7.94
CA PRO A 6 -0.28 -24.74 -6.66
C PRO A 6 0.47 -24.08 -5.48
N PRO A 7 -0.01 -24.26 -4.24
CA PRO A 7 0.59 -23.64 -3.04
C PRO A 7 1.89 -24.33 -2.62
N LEU A 8 2.82 -23.53 -2.06
CA LEU A 8 4.08 -23.99 -1.47
C LEU A 8 3.86 -24.67 -0.10
N PRO A 9 4.76 -25.60 0.31
CA PRO A 9 4.58 -26.41 1.50
C PRO A 9 4.82 -25.65 2.81
N ARG A 10 4.06 -26.02 3.84
CA ARG A 10 4.20 -25.55 5.22
C ARG A 10 5.53 -25.97 5.83
N SER A 11 6.26 -25.07 6.44
CA SER A 11 7.46 -25.36 7.22
C SER A 11 7.29 -25.04 8.70
N LEU A 12 7.43 -26.09 9.46
CA LEU A 12 8.06 -26.30 10.78
C LEU A 12 7.95 -25.23 11.87
N LYS A 13 7.25 -25.64 12.93
CA LYS A 13 7.26 -25.07 14.29
C LYS A 13 8.66 -25.13 14.90
N LEU A 14 9.14 -24.02 15.45
CA LEU A 14 10.26 -24.03 16.41
C LEU A 14 9.73 -23.67 17.80
N GLN A 15 10.13 -24.50 18.77
CA GLN A 15 9.70 -24.47 20.15
C GLN A 15 10.34 -23.32 20.94
N ALA A 16 9.56 -22.81 21.88
CA ALA A 16 9.99 -21.83 22.88
C ALA A 16 11.01 -22.42 23.86
N MET A 17 12.07 -21.68 24.16
CA MET A 17 12.84 -21.83 25.41
C MET A 17 12.72 -20.54 26.23
N ARG A 18 12.21 -20.71 27.46
CA ARG A 18 12.22 -19.69 28.53
C ARG A 18 13.58 -19.68 29.23
N LYS A 19 14.15 -18.53 29.54
CA LYS A 19 14.49 -17.99 30.87
C LYS A 19 15.54 -16.87 30.77
N GLY A 20 15.35 -15.87 31.63
CA GLY A 20 16.43 -15.02 32.09
C GLY A 20 16.03 -13.54 32.13
N GLY A 21 15.67 -13.03 33.32
CA GLY A 21 15.43 -11.62 33.56
C GLY A 21 16.71 -10.79 33.33
N GLY A 22 16.55 -9.66 32.68
CA GLY A 22 17.58 -8.64 32.54
C GLY A 22 16.89 -7.31 32.39
N HIS A 23 17.30 -6.32 33.15
CA HIS A 23 16.82 -4.95 33.14
C HIS A 23 16.78 -4.40 31.71
N GLY A 24 15.58 -4.07 31.24
CA GLY A 24 15.37 -3.46 29.95
C GLY A 24 15.86 -2.02 29.93
N THR A 25 16.95 -1.77 29.25
CA THR A 25 17.20 -0.44 28.66
C THR A 25 16.15 -0.25 27.59
N GLY A 26 15.21 0.65 27.85
CA GLY A 26 14.18 1.00 26.87
C GLY A 26 14.84 1.47 25.58
N SER A 27 14.78 0.64 24.56
CA SER A 27 15.01 1.07 23.19
C SER A 27 13.87 2.05 22.86
N THR A 28 14.18 3.33 22.85
CA THR A 28 13.29 4.34 22.28
C THR A 28 13.23 4.03 20.79
N SER A 29 12.22 3.26 20.36
CA SER A 29 11.86 3.21 18.94
C SER A 29 11.64 4.67 18.52
N SER A 30 12.38 5.14 17.52
CA SER A 30 12.18 6.46 16.94
C SER A 30 10.72 6.54 16.53
N ALA A 31 9.96 7.41 17.21
CA ALA A 31 8.56 7.63 16.84
C ALA A 31 8.56 8.22 15.43
N CYS A 32 8.11 7.46 14.46
CA CYS A 32 8.10 7.84 13.03
C CYS A 32 7.13 8.98 12.71
N GLY A 33 6.58 9.62 13.75
CA GLY A 33 5.55 10.64 13.60
C GLY A 33 4.19 10.06 13.21
N ASN A 34 3.15 10.82 13.49
CA ASN A 34 1.79 10.54 13.02
C ASN A 34 1.12 11.89 12.71
N PRO A 35 0.90 12.20 11.43
CA PRO A 35 1.11 11.34 10.25
C PRO A 35 2.58 11.02 9.98
N LEU A 36 2.80 9.89 9.27
CA LEU A 36 4.13 9.49 8.79
C LEU A 36 4.69 10.52 7.81
N GLY A 37 6.02 10.62 7.71
CA GLY A 37 6.70 11.43 6.68
C GLY A 37 6.55 10.85 5.26
N PHE A 38 5.35 10.40 4.94
CA PHE A 38 4.99 9.77 3.68
C PHE A 38 4.51 10.79 2.67
N THR A 39 4.99 10.69 1.42
CA THR A 39 4.55 11.54 0.32
C THR A 39 3.93 10.69 -0.78
N MET A 40 2.65 10.91 -1.07
CA MET A 40 1.98 10.27 -2.20
C MET A 40 2.35 10.97 -3.50
N GLN A 41 2.86 10.21 -4.46
CA GLN A 41 3.06 10.71 -5.82
C GLN A 41 1.72 10.81 -6.56
N HIS A 42 1.56 11.83 -7.38
CA HIS A 42 0.47 11.85 -8.36
C HIS A 42 0.71 10.77 -9.42
N GLN A 43 -0.34 10.02 -9.79
CA GLN A 43 -0.21 9.00 -10.84
C GLN A 43 0.05 9.66 -12.20
N GLN A 44 1.04 9.12 -12.92
CA GLN A 44 1.49 9.69 -14.20
C GLN A 44 0.60 9.30 -15.38
N GLN A 45 -0.18 8.23 -15.24
CA GLN A 45 -1.15 7.77 -16.24
C GLN A 45 -2.50 7.48 -15.58
N THR A 46 -3.56 7.49 -16.38
CA THR A 46 -4.95 7.38 -15.89
C THR A 46 -5.24 6.05 -15.16
N GLN A 47 -4.48 4.98 -15.45
CA GLN A 47 -4.65 3.66 -14.83
C GLN A 47 -3.54 3.31 -13.83
N TRP A 48 -2.62 4.23 -13.49
CA TRP A 48 -1.42 3.93 -12.71
C TRP A 48 -1.54 4.23 -11.21
N CYS A 49 -2.73 4.23 -10.63
CA CYS A 49 -2.88 4.37 -9.18
C CYS A 49 -2.07 3.31 -8.40
N TRP A 50 -2.04 2.08 -8.88
CA TRP A 50 -1.25 0.99 -8.33
C TRP A 50 0.26 1.25 -8.38
N ALA A 51 0.77 1.80 -9.47
CA ALA A 51 2.18 2.16 -9.64
C ALA A 51 2.56 3.35 -8.74
N ALA A 52 1.73 4.38 -8.69
CA ALA A 52 1.97 5.55 -7.84
C ALA A 52 1.98 5.18 -6.35
N VAL A 53 1.04 4.35 -5.89
CA VAL A 53 0.99 3.88 -4.51
C VAL A 53 2.23 3.03 -4.18
N SER A 54 2.58 2.04 -5.01
CA SER A 54 3.72 1.17 -4.73
C SER A 54 5.06 1.92 -4.71
N VAL A 55 5.26 2.85 -5.64
CA VAL A 55 6.47 3.70 -5.67
C VAL A 55 6.51 4.65 -4.47
N SER A 56 5.37 5.25 -4.08
CA SER A 56 5.31 6.11 -2.89
C SER A 56 5.66 5.35 -1.62
N VAL A 57 5.20 4.12 -1.48
CA VAL A 57 5.56 3.23 -0.36
C VAL A 57 7.05 2.89 -0.40
N ASN A 58 7.59 2.55 -1.58
CA ASN A 58 9.00 2.24 -1.71
C ASN A 58 9.89 3.43 -1.33
N LEU A 59 9.58 4.61 -1.84
CA LEU A 59 10.34 5.83 -1.53
C LEU A 59 10.23 6.25 -0.06
N TYR A 60 9.14 5.93 0.63
CA TYR A 60 9.03 6.13 2.07
C TYR A 60 10.04 5.28 2.85
N TYR A 61 10.21 4.02 2.50
CA TYR A 61 11.17 3.11 3.14
C TYR A 61 12.59 3.29 2.61
N HIS A 62 12.75 3.57 1.33
CA HIS A 62 14.02 3.63 0.61
C HIS A 62 14.10 4.91 -0.24
N PRO A 63 14.30 6.09 0.37
CA PRO A 63 14.25 7.38 -0.35
C PRO A 63 15.25 7.49 -1.52
N ALA A 64 16.34 6.72 -1.47
CA ALA A 64 17.38 6.70 -2.50
C ALA A 64 17.22 5.57 -3.53
N SER A 65 16.09 4.82 -3.53
CA SER A 65 15.91 3.66 -4.42
C SER A 65 15.86 4.02 -5.90
N GLY A 66 15.49 5.25 -6.23
CA GLY A 66 15.32 5.68 -7.62
C GLY A 66 14.13 5.02 -8.34
N GLN A 67 13.24 4.33 -7.63
CA GLN A 67 12.06 3.71 -8.22
C GLN A 67 11.13 4.74 -8.86
N THR A 68 10.62 4.40 -10.04
CA THR A 68 9.68 5.25 -10.80
C THR A 68 8.43 4.46 -11.19
N GLN A 69 7.31 5.16 -11.37
CA GLN A 69 6.06 4.52 -11.78
C GLN A 69 6.20 3.79 -13.12
N CYS A 70 6.92 4.39 -14.07
CA CYS A 70 7.13 3.78 -15.39
C CYS A 70 8.03 2.54 -15.33
N ALA A 71 9.02 2.49 -14.43
CA ALA A 71 9.86 1.30 -14.25
C ALA A 71 9.05 0.14 -13.65
N VAL A 72 8.18 0.43 -12.67
CA VAL A 72 7.25 -0.56 -12.12
C VAL A 72 6.26 -1.02 -13.18
N ALA A 73 5.75 -0.10 -14.03
CA ALA A 73 4.86 -0.45 -15.13
C ALA A 73 5.55 -1.33 -16.17
N ASN A 74 6.80 -1.05 -16.53
CA ASN A 74 7.58 -1.91 -17.42
C ASN A 74 7.67 -3.35 -16.88
N THR A 75 7.98 -3.50 -15.60
CA THR A 75 8.08 -4.83 -14.97
C THR A 75 6.72 -5.53 -14.91
N ALA A 76 5.67 -4.82 -14.48
CA ALA A 76 4.33 -5.35 -14.32
C ALA A 76 3.70 -5.81 -15.64
N MET A 77 3.92 -5.04 -16.71
CA MET A 77 3.34 -5.27 -18.04
C MET A 77 4.26 -6.07 -18.98
N ALA A 78 5.44 -6.48 -18.52
CA ALA A 78 6.48 -7.09 -19.35
C ALA A 78 6.82 -6.22 -20.59
N GLN A 79 6.91 -4.90 -20.39
CA GLN A 79 7.25 -3.90 -21.40
C GLN A 79 8.62 -3.29 -21.12
N THR A 80 9.17 -2.59 -22.10
CA THR A 80 10.41 -1.81 -21.98
C THR A 80 10.22 -0.34 -22.33
N THR A 81 9.03 0.02 -22.79
CA THR A 81 8.72 1.32 -23.40
C THR A 81 7.85 2.23 -22.54
N CYS A 82 7.38 1.77 -21.37
CA CYS A 82 6.48 2.58 -20.55
C CYS A 82 7.14 3.84 -19.96
N CYS A 83 8.48 3.87 -19.90
CA CYS A 83 9.22 5.08 -19.55
C CYS A 83 9.48 6.01 -20.74
N ILE A 84 9.25 5.54 -21.97
CA ILE A 84 9.32 6.36 -23.19
C ILE A 84 7.95 6.99 -23.43
N ASP A 85 6.89 6.15 -23.43
CA ASP A 85 5.50 6.59 -23.53
C ASP A 85 4.59 5.67 -22.70
N GLY A 86 4.26 6.13 -21.49
CA GLY A 86 3.38 5.41 -20.57
C GLY A 86 1.91 5.47 -20.95
N SER A 87 1.52 6.31 -21.91
CA SER A 87 0.12 6.49 -22.33
C SER A 87 -0.39 5.42 -23.28
N THR A 88 0.52 4.62 -23.84
CA THR A 88 0.17 3.53 -24.78
C THR A 88 -0.77 2.51 -24.14
N ALA A 89 -1.61 1.87 -24.96
CA ALA A 89 -2.54 0.85 -24.48
C ALA A 89 -1.84 -0.34 -23.81
N GLN A 90 -0.57 -0.61 -24.12
CA GLN A 90 0.22 -1.65 -23.51
C GLN A 90 0.72 -1.27 -22.11
N CYS A 91 0.92 0.02 -21.85
CA CYS A 91 1.47 0.54 -20.58
C CYS A 91 0.41 1.08 -19.63
N ASN A 92 -0.60 1.82 -20.16
CA ASN A 92 -1.65 2.45 -19.36
C ASN A 92 -2.79 1.47 -19.05
N GLN A 93 -2.48 0.46 -18.24
CA GLN A 93 -3.41 -0.60 -17.87
C GLN A 93 -3.69 -0.62 -16.36
N PRO A 94 -4.90 -1.03 -15.93
CA PRO A 94 -5.14 -1.35 -14.54
C PRO A 94 -4.32 -2.59 -14.15
N TRP A 95 -3.82 -2.61 -12.90
CA TRP A 95 -3.05 -3.72 -12.38
C TRP A 95 -3.34 -3.99 -10.90
N PHE A 96 -2.66 -4.98 -10.33
CA PHE A 96 -2.82 -5.43 -8.96
C PHE A 96 -1.79 -4.77 -8.04
N LEU A 97 -2.24 -4.18 -6.93
CA LEU A 97 -1.36 -3.47 -6.01
C LEU A 97 -0.43 -4.43 -5.24
N ASP A 98 -0.88 -5.63 -4.90
CA ASP A 98 -0.03 -6.64 -4.26
C ASP A 98 1.16 -7.00 -5.14
N GLN A 99 0.95 -7.20 -6.44
CA GLN A 99 2.04 -7.48 -7.38
C GLN A 99 2.97 -6.26 -7.54
N ALA A 100 2.43 -5.05 -7.60
CA ALA A 100 3.24 -3.84 -7.67
C ALA A 100 4.08 -3.64 -6.40
N LEU A 101 3.50 -3.86 -5.22
CA LEU A 101 4.22 -3.83 -3.95
C LEU A 101 5.26 -4.96 -3.84
N GLN A 102 5.04 -6.13 -4.46
CA GLN A 102 6.04 -7.20 -4.57
C GLN A 102 7.20 -6.78 -5.48
N ILE A 103 6.92 -6.15 -6.62
CA ILE A 103 7.95 -5.66 -7.55
C ILE A 103 8.92 -4.70 -6.84
N VAL A 104 8.39 -3.82 -5.98
CA VAL A 104 9.23 -2.87 -5.22
C VAL A 104 9.73 -3.43 -3.87
N GLY A 105 9.38 -4.68 -3.51
CA GLY A 105 9.86 -5.37 -2.30
C GLY A 105 9.11 -5.03 -1.01
N ASN A 106 8.03 -4.25 -1.08
CA ASN A 106 7.39 -3.68 0.11
C ASN A 106 6.03 -4.31 0.49
N LEU A 107 5.60 -5.39 -0.15
CA LEU A 107 4.41 -6.13 0.29
C LEU A 107 4.72 -6.94 1.55
N ASN A 108 3.94 -6.75 2.62
CA ASN A 108 3.93 -7.66 3.76
C ASN A 108 2.76 -8.65 3.65
N ALA A 109 1.52 -8.18 3.54
CA ALA A 109 0.35 -9.04 3.39
C ALA A 109 -0.79 -8.34 2.64
N LEU A 110 -1.62 -9.16 1.97
CA LEU A 110 -2.91 -8.80 1.40
C LEU A 110 -4.01 -9.51 2.18
N THR A 111 -5.06 -8.79 2.55
CA THR A 111 -6.27 -9.32 3.20
C THR A 111 -7.49 -8.78 2.47
N SER A 112 -8.47 -9.64 2.18
CA SER A 112 -9.75 -9.22 1.62
C SER A 112 -10.58 -8.48 2.66
N GLY A 113 -11.28 -7.44 2.22
CA GLY A 113 -12.19 -6.66 3.04
C GLY A 113 -11.55 -5.45 3.72
N LYS A 114 -12.41 -4.70 4.42
CA LYS A 114 -12.03 -3.50 5.17
C LYS A 114 -11.36 -3.89 6.48
N ALA A 115 -10.11 -3.49 6.63
CA ALA A 115 -9.40 -3.61 7.91
C ALA A 115 -10.06 -2.77 9.00
N THR A 116 -10.01 -3.23 10.24
CA THR A 116 -10.50 -2.46 11.39
C THR A 116 -9.67 -1.19 11.61
N LEU A 117 -10.26 -0.18 12.24
CA LEU A 117 -9.54 1.06 12.59
C LEU A 117 -8.29 0.76 13.45
N ASN A 118 -8.37 -0.23 14.34
CA ASN A 118 -7.24 -0.59 15.19
C ASN A 118 -6.11 -1.24 14.41
N GLU A 119 -6.40 -2.10 13.44
CA GLU A 119 -5.38 -2.68 12.55
C GLU A 119 -4.66 -1.59 11.77
N VAL A 120 -5.40 -0.65 11.16
CA VAL A 120 -4.80 0.47 10.43
C VAL A 120 -3.91 1.31 11.37
N LYS A 121 -4.41 1.69 12.56
CA LYS A 121 -3.64 2.46 13.54
C LYS A 121 -2.37 1.73 13.97
N THR A 122 -2.45 0.41 14.17
CA THR A 122 -1.29 -0.41 14.54
C THR A 122 -0.19 -0.32 13.48
N GLN A 123 -0.55 -0.43 12.19
CA GLN A 123 0.43 -0.31 11.10
C GLN A 123 1.08 1.09 11.10
N ILE A 124 0.29 2.15 11.18
CA ILE A 124 0.81 3.51 11.22
C ILE A 124 1.73 3.74 12.42
N ASN A 125 1.34 3.26 13.61
CA ASN A 125 2.15 3.39 14.83
C ASN A 125 3.45 2.56 14.78
N GLN A 126 3.49 1.53 13.92
CA GLN A 126 4.69 0.74 13.61
C GLN A 126 5.50 1.31 12.43
N CYS A 127 5.20 2.52 11.99
CA CYS A 127 5.86 3.19 10.88
C CYS A 127 5.60 2.55 9.50
N HIS A 128 4.48 1.87 9.36
CA HIS A 128 4.12 1.22 8.11
C HIS A 128 2.96 1.96 7.43
N PRO A 129 3.14 2.58 6.26
CA PRO A 129 2.03 3.03 5.42
C PRO A 129 1.10 1.87 5.14
N PHE A 130 -0.19 2.12 5.20
CA PHE A 130 -1.21 1.12 4.99
C PHE A 130 -1.93 1.40 3.67
N CYS A 131 -2.08 0.41 2.78
CA CYS A 131 -2.73 0.64 1.49
C CYS A 131 -4.06 -0.10 1.41
N LEU A 132 -4.94 0.41 0.56
CA LEU A 132 -6.25 -0.19 0.37
C LEU A 132 -6.77 0.00 -1.07
N ARG A 133 -7.72 -0.87 -1.43
CA ARG A 133 -8.48 -0.76 -2.69
C ARG A 133 -9.89 -0.27 -2.43
N ILE A 134 -10.30 0.71 -3.21
CA ILE A 134 -11.68 1.17 -3.31
C ILE A 134 -12.28 0.57 -4.60
N ALA A 135 -13.37 -0.17 -4.49
CA ALA A 135 -14.23 -0.48 -5.62
C ALA A 135 -15.29 0.61 -5.73
N TRP A 136 -15.30 1.38 -6.83
CA TRP A 136 -16.21 2.50 -7.02
C TRP A 136 -17.65 2.03 -7.30
N ASN A 137 -18.63 2.76 -6.82
CA ASN A 137 -20.05 2.47 -7.10
C ASN A 137 -20.36 2.53 -8.62
N GLY A 138 -19.65 3.37 -9.37
CA GLY A 138 -19.75 3.48 -10.83
C GLY A 138 -18.95 2.45 -11.61
N GLY A 139 -18.31 1.49 -10.92
CA GLY A 139 -17.42 0.49 -11.52
C GLY A 139 -15.96 0.94 -11.53
N GLY A 140 -15.07 -0.04 -11.74
CA GLY A 140 -13.62 0.15 -11.63
C GLY A 140 -13.11 0.11 -10.19
N GLY A 141 -11.83 0.44 -10.02
CA GLY A 141 -11.18 0.43 -8.72
C GLY A 141 -10.09 1.49 -8.63
N HIS A 142 -9.71 1.81 -7.39
CA HIS A 142 -8.69 2.78 -7.10
C HIS A 142 -7.88 2.37 -5.88
N PHE A 143 -6.60 2.69 -5.87
CA PHE A 143 -5.72 2.42 -4.75
C PHE A 143 -5.26 3.71 -4.09
N VAL A 144 -5.28 3.71 -2.76
CA VAL A 144 -4.82 4.83 -1.93
C VAL A 144 -4.00 4.30 -0.75
N SER A 145 -3.23 5.19 -0.10
CA SER A 145 -2.53 4.87 1.14
C SER A 145 -3.11 5.63 2.32
N VAL A 146 -3.15 5.00 3.48
CA VAL A 146 -3.29 5.65 4.77
C VAL A 146 -1.88 5.87 5.33
N TYR A 147 -1.56 7.12 5.70
CA TYR A 147 -0.25 7.46 6.25
C TYR A 147 -0.32 8.16 7.61
N GLY A 148 -1.51 8.25 8.19
CA GLY A 148 -1.71 8.83 9.51
C GLY A 148 -3.13 8.64 10.03
N HIS A 149 -3.31 8.93 11.31
CA HIS A 149 -4.63 8.90 11.95
C HIS A 149 -4.74 9.91 13.09
N SER A 150 -5.96 10.37 13.38
CA SER A 150 -6.29 11.15 14.58
C SER A 150 -7.70 10.78 15.05
N GLY A 151 -7.83 10.24 16.26
CA GLY A 151 -9.12 9.77 16.76
C GLY A 151 -9.73 8.71 15.84
N LYS A 152 -10.86 9.02 15.22
CA LYS A 152 -11.57 8.18 14.23
C LYS A 152 -11.35 8.64 12.78
N HIS A 153 -10.36 9.50 12.52
CA HIS A 153 -10.04 10.00 11.21
C HIS A 153 -8.73 9.38 10.69
N LEU A 154 -8.64 9.26 9.37
CA LEU A 154 -7.48 8.75 8.64
C LEU A 154 -6.93 9.83 7.71
N ASN A 155 -5.61 9.92 7.62
CA ASN A 155 -4.92 10.71 6.61
C ASN A 155 -4.73 9.83 5.38
N ILE A 156 -5.37 10.20 4.27
CA ILE A 156 -5.34 9.50 3.00
C ILE A 156 -4.40 10.20 2.04
N GLY A 157 -3.45 9.46 1.48
CA GLY A 157 -2.71 9.83 0.29
C GLY A 157 -3.36 9.18 -0.93
N ASP A 158 -3.91 10.00 -1.79
CA ASP A 158 -4.58 9.55 -3.01
C ASP A 158 -3.78 10.00 -4.23
N PRO A 159 -3.37 9.08 -5.11
CA PRO A 159 -2.55 9.43 -6.26
C PRO A 159 -3.27 10.25 -7.33
N TRP A 160 -4.60 10.33 -7.30
CA TRP A 160 -5.39 11.13 -8.23
C TRP A 160 -5.95 12.40 -7.60
N TYR A 161 -6.56 12.27 -6.41
CA TYR A 161 -7.27 13.38 -5.75
C TYR A 161 -6.43 14.12 -4.71
N GLY A 162 -5.19 13.66 -4.43
CA GLY A 162 -4.31 14.27 -3.45
C GLY A 162 -4.62 13.88 -2.01
N ASN A 163 -4.00 14.58 -1.06
CA ASN A 163 -4.12 14.28 0.35
C ASN A 163 -5.44 14.76 0.93
N SER A 164 -6.04 13.96 1.81
CA SER A 164 -7.28 14.30 2.51
C SER A 164 -7.35 13.66 3.90
N VAL A 165 -8.26 14.18 4.75
CA VAL A 165 -8.59 13.60 6.04
C VAL A 165 -10.05 13.12 5.99
N VAL A 166 -10.26 11.85 6.28
CA VAL A 166 -11.58 11.21 6.17
C VAL A 166 -11.99 10.56 7.48
N ALA A 167 -13.29 10.52 7.77
CA ALA A 167 -13.81 9.74 8.89
C ALA A 167 -13.81 8.24 8.48
N TYR A 168 -13.16 7.39 9.27
CA TYR A 168 -13.08 5.94 9.02
C TYR A 168 -14.45 5.29 8.83
N ALA A 169 -15.46 5.72 9.60
CA ALA A 169 -16.79 5.11 9.59
C ALA A 169 -17.48 5.23 8.22
N SER A 170 -17.34 6.37 7.56
CA SER A 170 -17.97 6.67 6.27
C SER A 170 -17.05 6.54 5.05
N PHE A 171 -15.78 6.19 5.28
CA PHE A 171 -14.84 5.99 4.18
C PHE A 171 -14.87 4.53 3.69
N PRO A 172 -14.91 4.29 2.37
CA PRO A 172 -14.94 5.27 1.28
C PRO A 172 -16.35 5.58 0.73
N SER A 173 -17.45 5.21 1.44
CA SER A 173 -18.80 5.42 0.94
C SER A 173 -19.14 6.90 0.65
N ASN A 174 -18.52 7.82 1.40
CA ASN A 174 -18.69 9.28 1.22
C ASN A 174 -17.44 9.93 0.57
N TYR A 175 -16.57 9.14 -0.06
CA TYR A 175 -15.34 9.63 -0.66
C TYR A 175 -15.47 9.68 -2.18
N GLN A 176 -15.25 10.85 -2.77
CA GLN A 176 -15.39 11.09 -4.22
C GLN A 176 -16.75 10.61 -4.74
N GLY A 177 -16.87 9.73 -5.65
CA GLY A 177 -18.14 9.17 -6.13
C GLY A 177 -18.73 8.05 -5.26
N GLY A 178 -18.10 7.76 -4.11
CA GLY A 178 -18.46 6.67 -3.23
C GLY A 178 -18.05 5.29 -3.74
N GLY A 179 -17.79 4.40 -2.79
CA GLY A 179 -17.36 3.04 -3.10
C GLY A 179 -17.29 2.16 -1.86
N SER A 180 -16.74 0.96 -2.06
CA SER A 180 -16.50 -0.03 -1.00
C SER A 180 -15.01 -0.31 -0.86
N TRP A 181 -14.54 -0.43 0.38
CA TRP A 181 -13.18 -0.90 0.68
C TRP A 181 -13.13 -2.41 0.54
N THR A 182 -12.46 -2.92 -0.47
CA THR A 182 -12.48 -4.35 -0.84
C THR A 182 -11.24 -5.12 -0.43
N ASP A 183 -10.08 -4.46 -0.37
CA ASP A 183 -8.80 -5.12 -0.08
C ASP A 183 -7.92 -4.21 0.77
N SER A 184 -7.15 -4.82 1.65
CA SER A 184 -6.25 -4.18 2.60
C SER A 184 -4.84 -4.73 2.42
N TYR A 185 -3.84 -3.84 2.37
CA TYR A 185 -2.44 -4.20 2.15
C TYR A 185 -1.59 -3.64 3.28
N THR A 186 -0.90 -4.50 4.00
CA THR A 186 0.15 -4.08 4.93
C THR A 186 1.49 -4.06 4.23
N THR A 187 2.35 -3.13 4.63
CA THR A 187 3.65 -2.91 4.00
C THR A 187 4.79 -3.18 4.97
N LYS A 188 6.00 -3.30 4.43
CA LYS A 188 7.26 -3.49 5.16
C LYS A 188 8.40 -2.79 4.46
N ALA A 189 9.49 -2.50 5.22
CA ALA A 189 10.76 -2.03 4.67
C ALA A 189 11.43 -3.11 3.82
#